data_06bb8330e2e4453a1f4a2435dbef927b
#
_entry.id   06bb8330e2e4453a1f4a2435dbef927b
#
_cell.length_a   1.000
_cell.length_b   1.000
_cell.length_c   1.000
_cell.angle_alpha   90.00
_cell.angle_beta   90.00
_cell.angle_gamma   90.00
#
_symmetry.space_group_name_H-M   'P 1'
#
loop_
_entity.id
_entity.type
_entity.pdbx_description
1 polymer ?
#
loop_
_entity_poly.entity_id
_entity_poly.type
_entity_poly.pdbx_seq_one_letter_code
_entity_poly.pdbx_strand_id
1 'polypeptide(L)'
;WDNTRHLNMYVVKTISNGVGGYSSFPYAPPEEDGLVVRHNLFGDSGTAAAAGGRTATHEIGHWLGLYHTFNGCGQDTCSDGDYVCDTPPVVNPNFTCNLNVNSCGNDTPDLPDQVRNYMDYTPDDCKSVFTQGQKDRITATLDTVRTSIWTPGNVVATGCDSTYMEPSVCPVVAD
;
A
#
# COMPACT_ATOMS: atom_id res chain seq x y z
N TRP A 1 9.84 -16.96 3.34
CA TRP A 1 9.17 -17.72 2.28
C TRP A 1 9.77 -17.30 0.93
N ASP A 2 9.58 -18.09 -0.10
CA ASP A 2 10.03 -17.79 -1.46
C ASP A 2 9.28 -16.53 -1.97
N ASN A 3 9.98 -15.42 -2.11
CA ASN A 3 9.43 -14.13 -2.53
C ASN A 3 9.04 -14.08 -4.02
N THR A 4 9.44 -15.06 -4.80
CA THR A 4 8.93 -15.21 -6.17
C THR A 4 7.51 -15.77 -6.20
N ARG A 5 7.02 -16.29 -5.08
CA ARG A 5 5.73 -16.96 -4.94
C ARG A 5 4.81 -16.32 -3.90
N HIS A 6 5.36 -15.56 -2.96
CA HIS A 6 4.64 -15.01 -1.81
C HIS A 6 5.05 -13.55 -1.57
N LEU A 7 4.10 -12.75 -1.12
CA LEU A 7 4.40 -11.51 -0.44
C LEU A 7 4.73 -11.85 1.03
N ASN A 8 5.96 -11.58 1.45
CA ASN A 8 6.37 -11.76 2.83
C ASN A 8 6.00 -10.55 3.68
N MET A 9 5.26 -10.77 4.75
CA MET A 9 4.88 -9.73 5.71
C MET A 9 5.45 -10.06 7.08
N TYR A 10 6.24 -9.15 7.64
CA TYR A 10 6.88 -9.30 8.95
C TYR A 10 6.17 -8.42 9.98
N VAL A 11 5.50 -9.05 10.94
CA VAL A 11 4.86 -8.35 12.04
C VAL A 11 5.81 -8.29 13.23
N VAL A 12 6.25 -7.08 13.60
CA VAL A 12 7.29 -6.86 14.59
C VAL A 12 6.80 -6.02 15.77
N LYS A 13 7.48 -6.14 16.91
CA LYS A 13 7.13 -5.38 18.11
C LYS A 13 7.44 -3.89 17.95
N THR A 14 8.60 -3.57 17.40
CA THR A 14 9.10 -2.20 17.25
C THR A 14 9.84 -2.04 15.93
N ILE A 15 9.75 -0.84 15.37
CA ILE A 15 10.57 -0.38 14.24
C ILE A 15 11.31 0.87 14.71
N SER A 16 12.56 1.04 14.31
CA SER A 16 13.36 2.22 14.64
C SER A 16 12.68 3.52 14.21
N ASN A 17 12.95 4.61 14.92
CA ASN A 17 12.42 5.94 14.64
C ASN A 17 10.89 6.09 14.73
N GLY A 18 10.18 5.14 15.35
CA GLY A 18 8.75 5.24 15.57
C GLY A 18 7.87 5.01 14.34
N VAL A 19 8.46 4.56 13.24
CA VAL A 19 7.74 4.26 11.98
C VAL A 19 6.70 3.15 12.20
N GLY A 20 5.57 3.24 11.53
CA GLY A 20 4.47 2.25 11.64
C GLY A 20 4.69 0.99 10.84
N GLY A 21 5.24 1.16 9.66
CA GLY A 21 5.60 0.11 8.72
C GLY A 21 6.59 0.62 7.69
N TYR A 22 7.11 -0.26 6.87
CA TYR A 22 7.83 0.06 5.64
C TYR A 22 7.80 -1.12 4.68
N SER A 23 8.02 -0.86 3.42
CA SER A 23 8.00 -1.87 2.36
C SER A 23 9.15 -1.69 1.39
N SER A 24 9.56 -2.78 0.76
CA SER A 24 10.39 -2.74 -0.44
C SER A 24 9.58 -2.27 -1.64
N PHE A 25 10.22 -1.55 -2.56
CA PHE A 25 9.65 -1.25 -3.88
C PHE A 25 9.85 -2.41 -4.87
N PRO A 26 9.14 -2.43 -6.02
CA PRO A 26 9.13 -3.57 -6.95
C PRO A 26 10.49 -4.06 -7.46
N TYR A 27 11.49 -3.22 -7.47
CA TYR A 27 12.85 -3.55 -7.96
C TYR A 27 13.88 -3.73 -6.85
N ALA A 28 13.44 -3.89 -5.62
CA ALA A 28 14.34 -4.18 -4.50
C ALA A 28 15.02 -5.55 -4.69
N PRO A 29 16.22 -5.74 -4.11
CA PRO A 29 16.86 -7.04 -4.07
C PRO A 29 15.96 -8.10 -3.44
N PRO A 30 15.98 -9.35 -3.92
CA PRO A 30 15.10 -10.41 -3.39
C PRO A 30 15.20 -10.61 -1.88
N GLU A 31 16.37 -10.44 -1.29
CA GLU A 31 16.62 -10.56 0.14
C GLU A 31 15.96 -9.45 0.99
N GLU A 32 15.59 -8.33 0.36
CA GLU A 32 14.91 -7.21 0.99
C GLU A 32 13.41 -7.18 0.63
N ASP A 33 12.93 -8.10 -0.22
CA ASP A 33 11.58 -8.06 -0.75
C ASP A 33 10.54 -8.48 0.30
N GLY A 34 9.60 -7.58 0.54
CA GLY A 34 8.52 -7.76 1.50
C GLY A 34 8.15 -6.47 2.21
N LEU A 35 7.38 -6.60 3.26
CA LEU A 35 6.99 -5.47 4.11
C LEU A 35 7.08 -5.81 5.59
N VAL A 36 7.27 -4.78 6.39
CA VAL A 36 7.34 -4.86 7.85
C VAL A 36 6.29 -3.94 8.44
N VAL A 37 5.51 -4.43 9.39
CA VAL A 37 4.48 -3.64 10.09
C VAL A 37 4.58 -3.88 11.60
N ARG A 38 4.40 -2.84 12.39
CA ARG A 38 4.31 -3.01 13.85
C ARG A 38 3.02 -3.75 14.23
N HIS A 39 3.12 -4.67 15.18
CA HIS A 39 2.01 -5.51 15.63
C HIS A 39 0.76 -4.73 16.09
N ASN A 40 0.96 -3.53 16.63
CA ASN A 40 -0.14 -2.67 17.08
C ASN A 40 -0.79 -1.81 15.97
N LEU A 41 -0.35 -2.01 14.73
CA LEU A 41 -0.89 -1.37 13.52
C LEU A 41 -1.28 -2.41 12.45
N PHE A 42 -1.22 -3.71 12.82
CA PHE A 42 -1.57 -4.81 11.92
C PHE A 42 -2.89 -5.47 12.38
N GLY A 43 -3.90 -5.35 11.55
CA GLY A 43 -5.26 -5.80 11.89
C GLY A 43 -6.05 -4.79 12.72
N ASP A 44 -7.12 -5.24 13.34
CA ASP A 44 -8.13 -4.44 14.06
C ASP A 44 -8.50 -5.01 15.44
N SER A 45 -7.72 -5.95 15.94
CA SER A 45 -7.97 -6.64 17.20
C SER A 45 -6.73 -6.70 18.09
N GLY A 46 -6.89 -7.14 19.32
CA GLY A 46 -5.80 -7.24 20.27
C GLY A 46 -5.06 -5.92 20.49
N THR A 47 -3.75 -5.90 20.29
CA THR A 47 -2.93 -4.70 20.43
C THR A 47 -3.17 -3.67 19.33
N ALA A 48 -3.81 -4.05 18.23
CA ALA A 48 -4.14 -3.20 17.08
C ALA A 48 -5.60 -2.70 17.09
N ALA A 49 -6.39 -2.97 18.14
CA ALA A 49 -7.82 -2.67 18.19
C ALA A 49 -8.18 -1.18 17.94
N ALA A 50 -7.26 -0.26 18.15
CA ALA A 50 -7.45 1.17 17.92
C ALA A 50 -6.80 1.68 16.62
N ALA A 51 -6.20 0.80 15.80
CA ALA A 51 -5.38 1.20 14.66
C ALA A 51 -6.14 1.23 13.32
N GLY A 52 -7.25 0.50 13.19
CA GLY A 52 -8.00 0.40 11.93
C GLY A 52 -7.37 -0.48 10.85
N GLY A 53 -6.12 -0.95 11.03
CA GLY A 53 -5.48 -1.97 10.19
C GLY A 53 -5.04 -1.54 8.78
N ARG A 54 -5.03 -0.25 8.46
CA ARG A 54 -4.75 0.25 7.10
C ARG A 54 -3.27 0.44 6.80
N THR A 55 -2.40 0.35 7.82
CA THR A 55 -0.95 0.40 7.63
C THR A 55 -0.47 -0.70 6.67
N ALA A 56 -0.93 -1.93 6.82
CA ALA A 56 -0.57 -3.01 5.89
C ALA A 56 -1.02 -2.72 4.45
N THR A 57 -2.22 -2.14 4.26
CA THR A 57 -2.71 -1.72 2.93
C THR A 57 -1.82 -0.65 2.30
N HIS A 58 -1.35 0.31 3.10
CA HIS A 58 -0.39 1.34 2.68
C HIS A 58 0.94 0.70 2.22
N GLU A 59 1.51 -0.17 3.03
CA GLU A 59 2.78 -0.83 2.71
C GLU A 59 2.67 -1.76 1.47
N ILE A 60 1.53 -2.44 1.30
CA ILE A 60 1.26 -3.20 0.08
C ILE A 60 1.20 -2.28 -1.14
N GLY A 61 0.68 -1.07 -1.00
CA GLY A 61 0.72 -0.05 -2.04
C GLY A 61 2.15 0.23 -2.52
N HIS A 62 3.10 0.44 -1.60
CA HIS A 62 4.52 0.61 -1.92
C HIS A 62 5.13 -0.64 -2.57
N TRP A 63 4.84 -1.81 -2.02
CA TRP A 63 5.29 -3.08 -2.58
C TRP A 63 4.82 -3.28 -4.02
N LEU A 64 3.66 -2.72 -4.37
CA LEU A 64 3.08 -2.70 -5.71
C LEU A 64 3.43 -1.43 -6.52
N GLY A 65 4.40 -0.64 -6.06
CA GLY A 65 4.99 0.46 -6.82
C GLY A 65 4.32 1.81 -6.66
N LEU A 66 3.39 1.99 -5.70
CA LEU A 66 2.81 3.30 -5.42
C LEU A 66 3.76 4.13 -4.55
N TYR A 67 3.85 5.43 -4.85
CA TYR A 67 4.49 6.43 -4.01
C TYR A 67 3.46 7.10 -3.10
N HIS A 68 3.94 7.87 -2.11
CA HIS A 68 3.07 8.74 -1.34
C HIS A 68 2.45 9.80 -2.22
N THR A 69 1.21 10.20 -1.94
CA THR A 69 0.54 11.29 -2.66
C THR A 69 1.16 12.66 -2.37
N PHE A 70 1.89 12.81 -1.25
CA PHE A 70 2.56 14.04 -0.83
C PHE A 70 4.03 14.06 -1.29
N ASN A 71 4.27 14.53 -2.49
CA ASN A 71 5.63 14.62 -3.08
C ASN A 71 5.89 16.00 -3.72
N GLY A 72 5.22 17.04 -3.20
CA GLY A 72 5.33 18.40 -3.67
C GLY A 72 4.22 18.81 -4.65
N CYS A 73 4.17 20.11 -4.94
CA CYS A 73 3.21 20.67 -5.88
C CYS A 73 3.80 20.70 -7.30
N GLY A 74 4.14 19.55 -7.85
CA GLY A 74 4.55 19.42 -9.24
C GLY A 74 3.41 19.86 -10.18
N GLN A 75 3.76 20.41 -11.35
CA GLN A 75 2.75 20.87 -12.32
C GLN A 75 2.09 19.75 -13.11
N ASP A 76 2.69 18.57 -13.10
CA ASP A 76 2.21 17.38 -13.80
C ASP A 76 2.39 16.14 -12.88
N THR A 77 1.30 15.74 -12.24
CA THR A 77 1.31 14.58 -11.34
C THR A 77 1.69 13.28 -12.06
N CYS A 78 1.55 13.21 -13.39
CA CYS A 78 1.96 12.05 -14.19
C CYS A 78 3.49 11.88 -14.27
N SER A 79 4.22 12.98 -14.32
CA SER A 79 5.68 13.01 -14.52
C SER A 79 6.45 13.52 -13.31
N ASP A 80 5.76 14.09 -12.35
CA ASP A 80 6.29 14.65 -11.11
C ASP A 80 5.34 14.27 -9.97
N GLY A 81 5.77 14.34 -8.73
CA GLY A 81 4.94 13.92 -7.61
C GLY A 81 4.94 12.40 -7.39
N ASP A 82 3.78 11.78 -7.31
CA ASP A 82 3.62 10.33 -7.12
C ASP A 82 3.58 9.51 -8.43
N TYR A 83 3.71 10.19 -9.57
CA TYR A 83 3.66 9.61 -10.91
C TYR A 83 2.33 8.93 -11.25
N VAL A 84 1.23 9.44 -10.70
CA VAL A 84 -0.14 9.01 -10.98
C VAL A 84 -0.97 10.21 -11.39
N CYS A 85 -1.59 10.17 -12.58
CA CYS A 85 -2.20 11.35 -13.22
C CYS A 85 -3.50 11.82 -12.57
N ASP A 86 -4.19 10.95 -11.84
CA ASP A 86 -5.50 11.22 -11.25
C ASP A 86 -5.46 11.41 -9.72
N THR A 87 -4.26 11.54 -9.16
CA THR A 87 -4.04 12.02 -7.80
C THR A 87 -3.75 13.52 -7.84
N PRO A 88 -4.49 14.38 -7.13
CA PRO A 88 -4.11 15.77 -6.96
C PRO A 88 -2.73 15.89 -6.31
N PRO A 89 -1.93 16.91 -6.65
CA PRO A 89 -0.65 17.14 -6.00
C PRO A 89 -0.86 17.53 -4.53
N VAL A 90 -0.02 17.00 -3.66
CA VAL A 90 -0.03 17.27 -2.21
C VAL A 90 1.38 17.61 -1.74
N VAL A 91 1.55 18.74 -1.05
CA VAL A 91 2.89 19.22 -0.66
C VAL A 91 3.48 18.46 0.51
N ASN A 92 2.67 18.15 1.52
CA ASN A 92 3.07 17.48 2.77
C ASN A 92 2.05 16.44 3.18
N PRO A 93 2.43 15.42 3.98
CA PRO A 93 1.50 14.43 4.47
C PRO A 93 0.38 15.07 5.30
N ASN A 94 -0.84 14.60 5.12
CA ASN A 94 -1.97 14.92 5.95
C ASN A 94 -2.03 14.00 7.17
N PHE A 95 -2.22 14.54 8.36
CA PHE A 95 -2.34 13.78 9.62
C PHE A 95 -3.76 13.84 10.22
N THR A 96 -4.69 14.45 9.51
CA THR A 96 -6.10 14.60 9.95
C THR A 96 -7.04 14.30 8.80
N CYS A 97 -8.28 13.90 9.10
CA CYS A 97 -9.32 13.65 8.11
C CYS A 97 -10.06 14.95 7.69
N ASN A 98 -9.31 16.03 7.43
CA ASN A 98 -9.91 17.26 6.94
C ASN A 98 -10.05 17.25 5.41
N LEU A 99 -11.25 16.99 4.92
CA LEU A 99 -11.55 16.88 3.47
C LEU A 99 -11.46 18.20 2.70
N ASN A 100 -11.23 19.33 3.37
CA ASN A 100 -11.15 20.64 2.75
C ASN A 100 -9.70 21.13 2.60
N VAL A 101 -8.71 20.30 2.90
CA VAL A 101 -7.32 20.66 2.65
C VAL A 101 -7.08 20.67 1.16
N ASN A 102 -6.45 21.73 0.69
CA ASN A 102 -5.91 21.88 -0.65
C ASN A 102 -4.55 22.54 -0.52
N SER A 103 -3.50 21.75 -0.49
CA SER A 103 -2.15 22.21 -0.22
C SER A 103 -1.42 22.70 -1.49
N CYS A 104 -1.93 22.37 -2.66
CA CYS A 104 -1.40 22.75 -3.96
C CYS A 104 -2.52 23.29 -4.84
N GLY A 105 -2.53 24.58 -5.11
CA GLY A 105 -3.55 25.23 -5.97
C GLY A 105 -3.05 25.50 -7.39
N ASN A 106 -2.19 24.67 -7.94
CA ASN A 106 -1.61 24.83 -9.27
C ASN A 106 -2.03 23.76 -10.29
N ASP A 107 -2.86 22.83 -9.89
CA ASP A 107 -3.47 21.80 -10.74
C ASP A 107 -4.69 22.34 -11.50
N THR A 108 -5.06 21.66 -12.58
CA THR A 108 -6.24 22.01 -13.39
C THR A 108 -7.02 20.75 -13.77
N PRO A 109 -8.24 20.57 -13.24
CA PRO A 109 -8.93 21.43 -12.27
C PRO A 109 -8.24 21.45 -10.91
N ASP A 110 -8.33 22.57 -10.18
CA ASP A 110 -7.84 22.70 -8.81
C ASP A 110 -8.70 21.80 -7.87
N LEU A 111 -8.08 20.78 -7.31
CA LEU A 111 -8.75 19.75 -6.51
C LEU A 111 -8.19 19.69 -5.08
N PRO A 112 -9.03 19.41 -4.08
CA PRO A 112 -8.53 19.20 -2.72
C PRO A 112 -7.63 17.96 -2.62
N ASP A 113 -6.73 17.98 -1.64
CA ASP A 113 -5.89 16.83 -1.29
C ASP A 113 -6.73 15.57 -1.10
N GLN A 114 -6.26 14.45 -1.63
CA GLN A 114 -6.94 13.17 -1.42
C GLN A 114 -6.63 12.56 -0.05
N VAL A 115 -7.03 13.23 1.03
CA VAL A 115 -6.79 12.80 2.41
C VAL A 115 -7.34 11.39 2.74
N ARG A 116 -8.23 10.83 1.92
CA ARG A 116 -8.74 9.46 2.05
C ARG A 116 -7.90 8.41 1.32
N ASN A 117 -6.88 8.85 0.59
CA ASN A 117 -6.03 7.94 -0.16
C ASN A 117 -5.20 7.07 0.79
N TYR A 118 -5.10 5.78 0.51
CA TYR A 118 -4.28 4.87 1.31
C TYR A 118 -2.81 5.26 1.35
N MET A 119 -2.31 5.99 0.34
CA MET A 119 -0.92 6.44 0.25
C MET A 119 -0.65 7.79 0.94
N ASP A 120 -1.61 8.33 1.68
CA ASP A 120 -1.39 9.47 2.60
C ASP A 120 -1.18 8.97 4.05
N TYR A 121 -0.82 9.87 4.98
CA TYR A 121 -0.56 9.58 6.40
C TYR A 121 -1.73 9.93 7.32
N THR A 122 -2.91 10.10 6.79
CA THR A 122 -4.13 10.29 7.57
C THR A 122 -4.42 9.10 8.48
N PRO A 123 -5.21 9.27 9.55
CA PRO A 123 -5.64 8.16 10.40
C PRO A 123 -6.35 7.06 9.59
N ASP A 124 -6.22 5.83 10.03
CA ASP A 124 -6.68 4.65 9.31
C ASP A 124 -8.20 4.64 9.06
N ASP A 125 -8.99 5.21 9.96
CA ASP A 125 -10.45 5.38 9.81
C ASP A 125 -10.84 6.37 8.70
N CYS A 126 -9.93 7.24 8.30
CA CYS A 126 -10.10 8.13 7.16
C CYS A 126 -9.81 7.45 5.82
N LYS A 127 -8.84 6.54 5.79
CA LYS A 127 -8.34 5.89 4.56
C LYS A 127 -9.36 4.94 3.97
N SER A 128 -9.70 5.11 2.70
CA SER A 128 -10.72 4.29 2.04
C SER A 128 -10.57 4.13 0.53
N VAL A 129 -9.60 4.79 -0.11
CA VAL A 129 -9.52 4.82 -1.57
C VAL A 129 -8.10 4.61 -2.11
N PHE A 130 -8.05 3.93 -3.25
CA PHE A 130 -7.05 4.10 -4.30
C PHE A 130 -7.73 4.70 -5.52
N THR A 131 -7.01 5.51 -6.29
CA THR A 131 -7.51 6.04 -7.57
C THR A 131 -7.47 4.97 -8.67
N GLN A 132 -8.09 5.26 -9.81
CA GLN A 132 -7.99 4.36 -10.96
C GLN A 132 -6.55 4.29 -11.48
N GLY A 133 -5.84 5.42 -11.56
CA GLY A 133 -4.44 5.45 -11.96
C GLY A 133 -3.53 4.67 -11.03
N GLN A 134 -3.76 4.73 -9.72
CA GLN A 134 -3.05 3.89 -8.75
C GLN A 134 -3.33 2.39 -8.98
N LYS A 135 -4.58 2.01 -9.22
CA LYS A 135 -4.95 0.64 -9.58
C LYS A 135 -4.25 0.19 -10.86
N ASP A 136 -4.22 1.02 -11.88
CA ASP A 136 -3.57 0.70 -13.16
C ASP A 136 -2.05 0.50 -12.97
N ARG A 137 -1.41 1.33 -12.13
CA ARG A 137 0.00 1.18 -11.77
C ARG A 137 0.27 -0.10 -10.97
N ILE A 138 -0.58 -0.45 -10.01
CA ILE A 138 -0.54 -1.73 -9.29
C ILE A 138 -0.62 -2.90 -10.28
N THR A 139 -1.59 -2.86 -11.20
CA THR A 139 -1.78 -3.90 -12.20
C THR A 139 -0.54 -4.03 -13.10
N ALA A 140 -0.01 -2.90 -13.58
CA ALA A 140 1.22 -2.90 -14.37
C ALA A 140 2.41 -3.52 -13.63
N THR A 141 2.55 -3.26 -12.33
CA THR A 141 3.58 -3.88 -11.48
C THR A 141 3.42 -5.40 -11.39
N LEU A 142 2.20 -5.88 -11.20
CA LEU A 142 1.90 -7.32 -11.19
C LEU A 142 2.19 -7.96 -12.55
N ASP A 143 1.86 -7.29 -13.65
CA ASP A 143 2.02 -7.80 -15.01
C ASP A 143 3.45 -7.78 -15.53
N THR A 144 4.32 -6.93 -14.98
CA THR A 144 5.68 -6.72 -15.53
C THR A 144 6.81 -7.11 -14.59
N VAL A 145 6.66 -6.88 -13.29
CA VAL A 145 7.73 -7.08 -12.30
C VAL A 145 7.45 -8.26 -11.40
N ARG A 146 6.23 -8.36 -10.86
CA ARG A 146 5.82 -9.40 -9.92
C ARG A 146 4.98 -10.49 -10.58
N THR A 147 5.30 -10.80 -11.83
CA THR A 147 4.52 -11.69 -12.71
C THR A 147 4.32 -13.09 -12.16
N SER A 148 5.29 -13.59 -11.38
CA SER A 148 5.23 -14.95 -10.83
C SER A 148 4.18 -15.12 -9.73
N ILE A 149 3.83 -14.05 -8.99
CA ILE A 149 2.98 -14.13 -7.79
C ILE A 149 1.57 -14.63 -8.14
N TRP A 150 0.99 -14.16 -9.22
CA TRP A 150 -0.41 -14.41 -9.57
C TRP A 150 -0.61 -15.28 -10.81
N THR A 151 0.44 -15.96 -11.27
CA THR A 151 0.28 -16.95 -12.34
C THR A 151 -0.66 -18.07 -11.89
N PRO A 152 -1.47 -18.65 -12.80
CA PRO A 152 -2.34 -19.79 -12.47
C PRO A 152 -1.57 -20.93 -11.80
N GLY A 153 -0.34 -21.20 -12.24
CA GLY A 153 0.51 -22.23 -11.66
C GLY A 153 0.92 -21.91 -10.21
N ASN A 154 1.20 -20.64 -9.88
CA ASN A 154 1.52 -20.24 -8.51
C ASN A 154 0.28 -20.25 -7.62
N VAL A 155 -0.86 -19.76 -8.10
CA VAL A 155 -2.14 -19.78 -7.38
C VAL A 155 -2.50 -21.20 -6.96
N VAL A 156 -2.39 -22.17 -7.87
CA VAL A 156 -2.59 -23.60 -7.56
C VAL A 156 -1.55 -24.12 -6.57
N ALA A 157 -0.26 -23.82 -6.79
CA ALA A 157 0.82 -24.34 -5.97
C ALA A 157 0.83 -23.78 -4.54
N THR A 158 0.24 -22.61 -4.32
CA THR A 158 0.09 -21.96 -3.00
C THR A 158 -1.27 -22.25 -2.35
N GLY A 159 -2.15 -23.02 -3.00
CA GLY A 159 -3.47 -23.38 -2.47
C GLY A 159 -4.47 -22.22 -2.49
N CYS A 160 -4.25 -21.24 -3.35
CA CYS A 160 -5.11 -20.05 -3.48
C CYS A 160 -6.03 -20.13 -4.73
N ASP A 161 -6.16 -21.29 -5.37
CA ASP A 161 -7.10 -21.47 -6.47
C ASP A 161 -8.54 -21.65 -5.95
N SER A 162 -9.52 -21.25 -6.78
CA SER A 162 -10.94 -21.28 -6.42
C SER A 162 -11.51 -22.69 -6.20
N THR A 163 -10.77 -23.76 -6.50
CA THR A 163 -11.18 -25.15 -6.27
C THR A 163 -10.92 -25.58 -4.82
N TYR A 164 -10.10 -24.83 -4.09
CA TYR A 164 -9.76 -25.04 -2.68
C TYR A 164 -10.40 -24.00 -1.73
N MET A 165 -11.16 -23.06 -2.24
CA MET A 165 -11.88 -22.09 -1.40
C MET A 165 -13.12 -22.74 -0.78
N GLU A 166 -12.92 -23.63 0.18
CA GLU A 166 -13.76 -23.59 1.39
C GLU A 166 -13.51 -22.22 2.03
N PRO A 167 -14.54 -21.48 2.45
CA PRO A 167 -14.38 -20.06 2.84
C PRO A 167 -13.59 -19.81 4.13
N SER A 168 -12.72 -20.66 4.53
CA SER A 168 -12.12 -20.60 5.86
C SER A 168 -10.64 -20.88 6.00
N VAL A 169 -9.87 -21.22 4.98
CA VAL A 169 -8.44 -21.51 5.29
C VAL A 169 -7.51 -21.25 4.09
N CYS A 170 -6.95 -20.04 3.99
CA CYS A 170 -5.51 -20.00 3.75
C CYS A 170 -4.85 -20.52 5.04
N PRO A 171 -4.12 -21.65 5.03
CA PRO A 171 -3.55 -22.13 6.26
C PRO A 171 -2.56 -21.10 6.79
N VAL A 172 -2.90 -20.47 7.90
CA VAL A 172 -1.93 -19.79 8.76
C VAL A 172 -1.09 -20.92 9.36
N VAL A 173 0.07 -21.17 8.77
CA VAL A 173 1.07 -22.01 9.43
C VAL A 173 1.67 -21.15 10.52
N ALA A 174 1.23 -21.37 11.76
CA ALA A 174 1.90 -20.86 12.93
C ALA A 174 3.05 -21.81 13.24
N ASP A 175 4.28 -21.31 13.22
CA ASP A 175 5.43 -21.88 13.92
C ASP A 175 5.53 -21.29 15.33
#